data_4a1ff4e04b1b2546696e51ae5c3b2617
#
_entry.id   4a1ff4e04b1b2546696e51ae5c3b2617
#
_cell.length_a   1.000
_cell.length_b   1.000
_cell.length_c   1.000
_cell.angle_alpha   90.00
_cell.angle_beta   90.00
_cell.angle_gamma   90.00
#
_symmetry.space_group_name_H-M   'P 1'
#
loop_
_entity.id
_entity.type
_entity.pdbx_description
1 polymer ?
#
loop_
_entity_poly.entity_id
_entity_poly.type
_entity_poly.pdbx_seq_one_letter_code
_entity_poly.pdbx_strand_id
1 'polypeptide(L)'
;RLMMHGLDRQAGGALVQDKPADSAWLEDYTDPGRQPAWCSDEAFEVYVETFKQSGFRGPINWYRNFERNWERTEPLAGRQIEQPALFLIGDRDPVGALEAYTIKKMPSVVPQVEQHVIADCGHWIQAEKPADVNGLLLPFLERHFPAT
;
A
#
# COMPACT_ATOMS: atom_id res chain seq x y z
N ARG A 1 -15.61 0.49 4.20
CA ARG A 1 -15.53 -0.97 4.00
C ARG A 1 -14.82 -1.33 2.71
N LEU A 2 -15.24 -0.79 1.58
CA LEU A 2 -14.61 -1.06 0.29
C LEU A 2 -13.09 -0.89 0.32
N MET A 3 -12.57 0.18 0.90
CA MET A 3 -11.13 0.40 0.99
C MET A 3 -10.43 -0.66 1.84
N MET A 4 -11.08 -1.23 2.84
CA MET A 4 -10.53 -2.30 3.67
C MET A 4 -10.50 -3.66 2.96
N HIS A 5 -11.49 -3.94 2.11
CA HIS A 5 -11.55 -5.16 1.28
C HIS A 5 -10.95 -4.97 -0.11
N GLY A 6 -11.09 -3.77 -0.67
CA GLY A 6 -11.05 -3.51 -2.09
C GLY A 6 -9.70 -3.60 -2.75
N LEU A 7 -8.67 -3.85 -1.99
CA LEU A 7 -7.35 -4.07 -2.53
C LEU A 7 -6.99 -5.56 -2.62
N ASP A 8 -7.86 -6.45 -2.14
CA ASP A 8 -7.70 -7.88 -2.38
C ASP A 8 -8.26 -8.25 -3.77
N ARG A 9 -7.45 -8.94 -4.58
CA ARG A 9 -7.85 -9.44 -5.91
C ARG A 9 -9.11 -10.29 -5.91
N GLN A 10 -9.37 -11.02 -4.82
CA GLN A 10 -10.57 -11.85 -4.66
C GLN A 10 -11.83 -11.03 -4.37
N ALA A 11 -11.68 -9.81 -3.85
CA ALA A 11 -12.79 -8.90 -3.58
C ALA A 11 -13.21 -8.06 -4.80
N GLY A 12 -12.77 -8.42 -6.00
CA GLY A 12 -13.17 -7.76 -7.25
C GLY A 12 -12.35 -6.52 -7.59
N GLY A 13 -11.05 -6.58 -7.31
CA GLY A 13 -10.11 -5.49 -7.54
C GLY A 13 -9.98 -5.02 -8.97
N ALA A 14 -10.98 -4.35 -9.48
CA ALA A 14 -10.87 -3.48 -10.64
C ALA A 14 -10.45 -2.07 -10.17
N LEU A 15 -9.29 -1.97 -9.54
CA LEU A 15 -8.69 -0.67 -9.19
C LEU A 15 -8.35 0.17 -10.43
N VAL A 16 -8.30 -0.47 -11.59
CA VAL A 16 -7.99 0.18 -12.87
C VAL A 16 -9.07 -0.24 -13.86
N GLN A 17 -10.20 0.43 -13.82
CA GLN A 17 -11.13 0.45 -14.94
C GLN A 17 -10.94 1.78 -15.67
N ASP A 18 -10.96 1.74 -17.00
CA ASP A 18 -11.10 2.94 -17.82
C ASP A 18 -12.48 3.56 -17.56
N LYS A 19 -12.53 4.41 -16.54
CA LYS A 19 -13.74 5.17 -16.20
C LYS A 19 -13.68 6.55 -16.83
N PRO A 20 -14.82 7.11 -17.26
CA PRO A 20 -14.92 8.50 -17.60
C PRO A 20 -14.36 9.40 -16.48
N ALA A 21 -13.70 10.48 -16.85
CA ALA A 21 -13.04 11.36 -15.89
C ALA A 21 -14.01 12.04 -14.88
N ASP A 22 -15.30 12.08 -15.21
CA ASP A 22 -16.37 12.66 -14.41
C ASP A 22 -17.14 11.62 -13.58
N SER A 23 -16.84 10.33 -13.70
CA SER A 23 -17.48 9.29 -12.90
C SER A 23 -16.95 9.26 -11.46
N ALA A 24 -17.82 8.95 -10.51
CA ALA A 24 -17.40 8.75 -9.13
C ALA A 24 -16.55 7.46 -9.01
N TRP A 25 -15.42 7.54 -8.31
CA TRP A 25 -14.48 6.42 -8.19
C TRP A 25 -15.10 5.12 -7.66
N LEU A 26 -16.06 5.23 -6.75
CA LEU A 26 -16.73 4.08 -6.11
C LEU A 26 -18.09 3.74 -6.72
N GLU A 27 -18.50 4.35 -7.83
CA GLU A 27 -19.85 4.25 -8.40
C GLU A 27 -20.25 2.80 -8.73
N ASP A 28 -19.32 1.99 -9.25
CA ASP A 28 -19.60 0.61 -9.68
C ASP A 28 -19.31 -0.43 -8.59
N TYR A 29 -18.96 0.01 -7.38
CA TYR A 29 -18.64 -0.91 -6.30
C TYR A 29 -19.85 -1.18 -5.41
N THR A 30 -20.05 -2.44 -5.05
CA THR A 30 -21.03 -2.84 -4.05
C THR A 30 -20.38 -2.87 -2.67
N ASP A 31 -21.02 -2.27 -1.67
CA ASP A 31 -20.58 -2.39 -0.28
C ASP A 31 -20.62 -3.87 0.13
N PRO A 32 -19.50 -4.47 0.58
CA PRO A 32 -19.46 -5.86 1.01
C PRO A 32 -20.27 -6.15 2.28
N GLY A 33 -20.86 -5.12 2.90
CA GLY A 33 -21.75 -5.23 4.05
C GLY A 33 -21.08 -5.58 5.39
N ARG A 34 -19.81 -6.02 5.34
CA ARG A 34 -19.00 -6.39 6.52
C ARG A 34 -17.55 -5.96 6.36
N GLN A 35 -16.83 -5.86 7.46
CA GLN A 35 -15.39 -5.65 7.48
C GLN A 35 -14.65 -6.96 7.16
N PRO A 36 -13.40 -6.88 6.65
CA PRO A 36 -12.54 -8.06 6.57
C PRO A 36 -12.22 -8.60 7.97
N ALA A 37 -11.88 -9.89 8.06
CA ALA A 37 -11.68 -10.57 9.35
C ALA A 37 -10.59 -9.94 10.25
N TRP A 38 -9.63 -9.24 9.66
CA TRP A 38 -8.57 -8.55 10.40
C TRP A 38 -9.01 -7.18 10.99
N CYS A 39 -10.17 -6.65 10.61
CA CYS A 39 -10.67 -5.35 11.06
C CYS A 39 -11.93 -5.55 11.91
N SER A 40 -11.83 -5.40 13.23
CA SER A 40 -13.00 -5.47 14.10
C SER A 40 -13.97 -4.31 13.84
N ASP A 41 -15.22 -4.45 14.29
CA ASP A 41 -16.22 -3.38 14.17
C ASP A 41 -15.78 -2.12 14.92
N GLU A 42 -15.17 -2.26 16.10
CA GLU A 42 -14.64 -1.14 16.89
C GLU A 42 -13.49 -0.44 16.14
N ALA A 43 -12.56 -1.19 15.57
CA ALA A 43 -11.46 -0.63 14.78
C ALA A 43 -12.01 0.10 13.54
N PHE A 44 -13.00 -0.48 12.87
CA PHE A 44 -13.64 0.16 11.73
C PHE A 44 -14.33 1.48 12.10
N GLU A 45 -15.01 1.52 13.24
CA GLU A 45 -15.67 2.74 13.71
C GLU A 45 -14.67 3.88 13.99
N VAL A 46 -13.48 3.57 14.49
CA VAL A 46 -12.40 4.56 14.63
C VAL A 46 -12.04 5.19 13.29
N TYR A 47 -11.92 4.41 12.22
CA TYR A 47 -11.70 4.94 10.86
C TYR A 47 -12.87 5.83 10.41
N VAL A 48 -14.09 5.37 10.60
CA VAL A 48 -15.30 6.11 10.20
C VAL A 48 -15.36 7.48 10.90
N GLU A 49 -15.23 7.50 12.22
CA GLU A 49 -15.27 8.75 13.00
C GLU A 49 -14.11 9.68 12.66
N THR A 50 -12.90 9.14 12.48
CA THR A 50 -11.75 9.94 12.07
C THR A 50 -11.99 10.62 10.72
N PHE A 51 -12.47 9.89 9.72
CA PHE A 51 -12.73 10.47 8.39
C PHE A 51 -13.98 11.35 8.33
N LYS A 52 -14.97 11.13 9.19
CA LYS A 52 -16.09 12.10 9.35
C LYS A 52 -15.58 13.47 9.81
N GLN A 53 -14.59 13.51 10.69
CA GLN A 53 -14.02 14.76 11.21
C GLN A 53 -13.01 15.39 10.24
N SER A 54 -12.06 14.61 9.73
CA SER A 54 -10.95 15.12 8.90
C SER A 54 -11.32 15.27 7.42
N GLY A 55 -12.33 14.54 6.95
CA GLY A 55 -12.62 14.37 5.54
C GLY A 55 -11.52 13.62 4.79
N PHE A 56 -11.67 13.51 3.49
CA PHE A 56 -10.74 12.78 2.60
C PHE A 56 -9.75 13.68 1.85
N ARG A 57 -9.77 14.99 2.08
CA ARG A 57 -8.91 15.93 1.37
C ARG A 57 -7.42 15.61 1.53
N GLY A 58 -6.99 15.30 2.75
CA GLY A 58 -5.60 14.95 3.05
C GLY A 58 -5.14 13.70 2.27
N PRO A 59 -5.78 12.54 2.44
CA PRO A 59 -5.46 11.34 1.67
C PRO A 59 -5.51 11.53 0.15
N ILE A 60 -6.52 12.24 -0.38
CA ILE A 60 -6.63 12.49 -1.82
C ILE A 60 -5.50 13.41 -2.33
N ASN A 61 -5.06 14.38 -1.54
CA ASN A 61 -3.96 15.25 -1.92
C ASN A 61 -2.64 14.50 -2.09
N TRP A 62 -2.46 13.37 -1.43
CA TRP A 62 -1.32 12.49 -1.67
C TRP A 62 -1.20 12.11 -3.15
N TYR A 63 -2.29 11.64 -3.73
CA TYR A 63 -2.35 11.25 -5.14
C TYR A 63 -2.29 12.46 -6.10
N ARG A 64 -2.88 13.60 -5.75
CA ARG A 64 -2.85 14.83 -6.55
C ARG A 64 -1.45 15.43 -6.71
N ASN A 65 -0.50 15.01 -5.88
CA ASN A 65 0.88 15.49 -5.96
C ASN A 65 1.79 14.62 -6.86
N PHE A 66 1.29 13.56 -7.49
CA PHE A 66 2.13 12.65 -8.28
C PHE A 66 2.89 13.38 -9.39
N GLU A 67 2.22 14.17 -10.23
CA GLU A 67 2.85 14.95 -11.29
C GLU A 67 3.90 15.94 -10.74
N ARG A 68 3.51 16.71 -9.73
CA ARG A 68 4.43 17.64 -9.07
C ARG A 68 5.63 16.95 -8.42
N ASN A 69 5.42 15.78 -7.83
CA ASN A 69 6.52 15.00 -7.25
C ASN A 69 7.45 14.50 -8.37
N TRP A 70 6.89 14.03 -9.48
CA TRP A 70 7.65 13.62 -10.66
C TRP A 70 8.57 14.75 -11.15
N GLU A 71 8.03 15.95 -11.38
CA GLU A 71 8.80 17.12 -11.81
C GLU A 71 9.92 17.48 -10.81
N ARG A 72 9.60 17.44 -9.51
CA ARG A 72 10.56 17.79 -8.45
C ARG A 72 11.65 16.77 -8.22
N THR A 73 11.42 15.53 -8.57
CA THR A 73 12.39 14.45 -8.40
C THR A 73 13.29 14.25 -9.63
N GLU A 74 13.08 15.01 -10.72
CA GLU A 74 13.94 14.97 -11.90
C GLU A 74 15.44 15.08 -11.58
N PRO A 75 15.92 15.94 -10.66
CA PRO A 75 17.34 16.01 -10.28
C PRO A 75 17.87 14.73 -9.59
N LEU A 76 16.98 13.83 -9.18
CA LEU A 76 17.34 12.54 -8.60
C LEU A 76 17.42 11.41 -9.65
N ALA A 77 17.09 11.70 -10.91
CA ALA A 77 17.11 10.71 -11.98
C ALA A 77 18.50 10.05 -12.09
N GLY A 78 18.53 8.73 -12.13
CA GLY A 78 19.75 7.95 -12.20
C GLY A 78 20.52 7.78 -10.90
N ARG A 79 20.09 8.38 -9.80
CA ARG A 79 20.67 8.14 -8.47
C ARG A 79 20.21 6.81 -7.91
N GLN A 80 21.07 6.19 -7.12
CA GLN A 80 20.74 5.00 -6.34
C GLN A 80 20.47 5.37 -4.88
N ILE A 81 19.63 4.58 -4.23
CA ILE A 81 19.39 4.62 -2.78
C ILE A 81 20.35 3.60 -2.17
N GLU A 82 21.41 4.07 -1.54
CA GLU A 82 22.47 3.24 -0.99
C GLU A 82 22.15 2.69 0.40
N GLN A 83 21.12 3.25 1.05
CA GLN A 83 20.69 2.80 2.37
C GLN A 83 20.07 1.40 2.29
N PRO A 84 20.27 0.56 3.33
CA PRO A 84 19.50 -0.68 3.48
C PRO A 84 18.01 -0.40 3.42
N ALA A 85 17.27 -1.20 2.65
CA ALA A 85 15.83 -1.05 2.48
C ALA A 85 15.14 -2.41 2.57
N LEU A 86 13.95 -2.42 3.16
CA LEU A 86 13.08 -3.57 3.24
C LEU A 86 11.77 -3.28 2.49
N PHE A 87 11.47 -4.07 1.48
CA PHE A 87 10.23 -4.00 0.73
C PHE A 87 9.38 -5.25 1.02
N LEU A 88 8.18 -5.02 1.52
CA LEU A 88 7.21 -6.07 1.83
C LEU A 88 5.94 -5.84 1.04
N ILE A 89 5.37 -6.91 0.47
CA ILE A 89 4.11 -6.86 -0.26
C ILE A 89 3.32 -8.15 -0.06
N GLY A 90 2.00 -8.07 -0.03
CA GLY A 90 1.12 -9.24 -0.01
C GLY A 90 1.01 -9.90 -1.40
N ASP A 91 0.90 -11.22 -1.46
CA ASP A 91 0.76 -11.97 -2.72
C ASP A 91 -0.58 -11.71 -3.44
N ARG A 92 -1.58 -11.21 -2.71
CA ARG A 92 -2.89 -10.82 -3.24
C ARG A 92 -3.06 -9.32 -3.44
N ASP A 93 -2.03 -8.52 -3.14
CA ASP A 93 -2.08 -7.08 -3.35
C ASP A 93 -2.12 -6.76 -4.85
N PRO A 94 -3.19 -6.10 -5.36
CA PRO A 94 -3.28 -5.73 -6.77
C PRO A 94 -2.18 -4.76 -7.21
N VAL A 95 -1.60 -3.98 -6.31
CA VAL A 95 -0.46 -3.09 -6.59
C VAL A 95 0.74 -3.91 -7.07
N GLY A 96 0.93 -5.13 -6.54
CA GLY A 96 1.99 -6.02 -7.00
C GLY A 96 1.91 -6.37 -8.49
N ALA A 97 0.71 -6.45 -9.06
CA ALA A 97 0.53 -6.66 -10.49
C ALA A 97 0.65 -5.36 -11.30
N LEU A 98 0.10 -4.26 -10.79
CA LEU A 98 0.19 -2.95 -11.43
C LEU A 98 1.64 -2.47 -11.53
N GLU A 99 2.41 -2.66 -10.48
CA GLU A 99 3.79 -2.19 -10.34
C GLU A 99 4.84 -3.29 -10.55
N ALA A 100 4.47 -4.41 -11.18
CA ALA A 100 5.36 -5.56 -11.35
C ALA A 100 6.70 -5.18 -12.02
N TYR A 101 6.68 -4.25 -12.98
CA TYR A 101 7.88 -3.75 -13.64
C TYR A 101 8.76 -2.94 -12.69
N THR A 102 8.16 -2.02 -11.92
CA THR A 102 8.85 -1.18 -10.93
C THR A 102 9.46 -2.05 -9.82
N ILE A 103 8.70 -3.00 -9.30
CA ILE A 103 9.15 -3.93 -8.26
C ILE A 103 10.34 -4.77 -8.77
N LYS A 104 10.26 -5.30 -9.99
CA LYS A 104 11.36 -6.05 -10.62
C LYS A 104 12.62 -5.22 -10.81
N LYS A 105 12.47 -3.93 -11.11
CA LYS A 105 13.60 -3.00 -11.28
C LYS A 105 14.14 -2.42 -9.99
N MET A 106 13.45 -2.55 -8.88
CA MET A 106 13.84 -1.96 -7.60
C MET A 106 15.31 -2.23 -7.22
N PRO A 107 15.86 -3.44 -7.36
CA PRO A 107 17.27 -3.68 -7.02
C PRO A 107 18.28 -2.88 -7.85
N SER A 108 17.91 -2.41 -9.04
CA SER A 108 18.80 -1.56 -9.85
C SER A 108 18.88 -0.10 -9.34
N VAL A 109 17.89 0.32 -8.56
CA VAL A 109 17.81 1.66 -7.96
C VAL A 109 18.14 1.62 -6.47
N VAL A 110 17.82 0.51 -5.81
CA VAL A 110 18.05 0.27 -4.39
C VAL A 110 18.88 -1.03 -4.26
N PRO A 111 20.22 -0.98 -4.43
CA PRO A 111 21.05 -2.19 -4.48
C PRO A 111 21.01 -3.05 -3.21
N GLN A 112 20.69 -2.45 -2.06
CA GLN A 112 20.60 -3.13 -0.76
C GLN A 112 19.16 -3.43 -0.34
N VAL A 113 18.21 -3.57 -1.30
CA VAL A 113 16.84 -3.91 -0.95
C VAL A 113 16.68 -5.40 -0.66
N GLU A 114 16.10 -5.71 0.49
CA GLU A 114 15.54 -7.02 0.79
C GLU A 114 14.06 -7.00 0.38
N GLN A 115 13.65 -7.94 -0.50
CA GLN A 115 12.27 -8.02 -0.99
C GLN A 115 11.60 -9.30 -0.51
N HIS A 116 10.43 -9.19 0.12
CA HIS A 116 9.67 -10.34 0.58
C HIS A 116 8.20 -10.22 0.17
N VAL A 117 7.62 -11.36 -0.18
CA VAL A 117 6.19 -11.52 -0.46
C VAL A 117 5.55 -12.26 0.72
N ILE A 118 4.51 -11.67 1.30
CA ILE A 118 3.75 -12.25 2.41
C ILE A 118 2.59 -13.04 1.83
N ALA A 119 2.55 -14.34 2.13
CA ALA A 119 1.55 -15.24 1.60
C ALA A 119 0.15 -15.00 2.20
N ASP A 120 -0.88 -15.27 1.41
CA ASP A 120 -2.30 -15.10 1.81
C ASP A 120 -2.60 -13.72 2.37
N CYS A 121 -2.03 -12.66 1.78
CA CYS A 121 -2.11 -11.30 2.29
C CYS A 121 -2.44 -10.30 1.17
N GLY A 122 -3.33 -9.35 1.45
CA GLY A 122 -3.69 -8.27 0.56
C GLY A 122 -2.79 -7.05 0.75
N HIS A 123 -3.39 -5.86 0.59
CA HIS A 123 -2.67 -4.59 0.63
C HIS A 123 -2.26 -4.14 2.04
N TRP A 124 -3.06 -4.46 3.04
CA TRP A 124 -2.87 -3.97 4.41
C TRP A 124 -2.01 -4.93 5.23
N ILE A 125 -0.84 -5.29 4.71
CA ILE A 125 0.03 -6.35 5.24
C ILE A 125 0.24 -6.25 6.76
N GLN A 126 0.46 -5.04 7.28
CA GLN A 126 0.71 -4.80 8.70
C GLN A 126 -0.52 -5.04 9.59
N ALA A 127 -1.71 -4.99 9.01
CA ALA A 127 -2.97 -5.26 9.72
C ALA A 127 -3.46 -6.69 9.49
N GLU A 128 -3.22 -7.24 8.31
CA GLU A 128 -3.63 -8.59 7.92
C GLU A 128 -2.72 -9.66 8.51
N LYS A 129 -1.41 -9.41 8.52
CA LYS A 129 -0.35 -10.37 8.90
C LYS A 129 0.72 -9.72 9.80
N PRO A 130 0.34 -9.13 10.94
CA PRO A 130 1.28 -8.39 11.79
C PRO A 130 2.46 -9.23 12.28
N ALA A 131 2.25 -10.53 12.55
CA ALA A 131 3.32 -11.42 12.99
C ALA A 131 4.36 -11.65 11.90
N ASP A 132 3.92 -11.87 10.65
CA ASP A 132 4.82 -12.09 9.51
C ASP A 132 5.60 -10.82 9.17
N VAL A 133 4.91 -9.66 9.18
CA VAL A 133 5.56 -8.35 8.97
C VAL A 133 6.61 -8.08 10.04
N ASN A 134 6.27 -8.25 11.31
CA ASN A 134 7.20 -8.04 12.42
C ASN A 134 8.35 -9.04 12.41
N GLY A 135 8.10 -10.29 12.00
CA GLY A 135 9.12 -11.32 11.85
C GLY A 135 10.21 -10.98 10.82
N LEU A 136 9.89 -10.13 9.84
CA LEU A 136 10.84 -9.63 8.84
C LEU A 136 11.42 -8.26 9.23
N LEU A 137 10.56 -7.37 9.71
CA LEU A 137 10.93 -5.99 10.02
C LEU A 137 11.89 -5.89 11.23
N LEU A 138 11.59 -6.58 12.33
CA LEU A 138 12.40 -6.44 13.55
C LEU A 138 13.84 -6.94 13.34
N PRO A 139 14.10 -8.12 12.76
CA PRO A 139 15.46 -8.54 12.45
C PRO A 139 16.18 -7.62 11.45
N PHE A 140 15.46 -7.04 10.47
CA PHE A 140 16.03 -6.05 9.57
C PHE A 140 16.50 -4.80 10.33
N LEU A 141 15.66 -4.27 11.23
CA LEU A 141 16.02 -3.11 12.05
C LEU A 141 17.20 -3.42 13.00
N GLU A 142 17.23 -4.58 13.61
CA GLU A 142 18.33 -5.00 14.49
C GLU A 142 19.68 -5.08 13.74
N ARG A 143 19.67 -5.58 12.49
CA ARG A 143 20.89 -5.67 11.68
C ARG A 143 21.42 -4.32 11.24
N HIS A 144 20.56 -3.41 10.87
CA HIS A 144 20.96 -2.17 10.20
C HIS A 144 20.90 -0.94 11.11
N PHE A 145 20.12 -0.99 12.19
CA PHE A 145 19.88 0.11 13.12
C PHE A 145 19.90 -0.39 14.58
N PRO A 146 21.02 -0.99 15.03
CA PRO A 146 21.09 -1.52 16.40
C PRO A 146 20.85 -0.42 17.42
N ALA A 147 20.14 -0.72 18.49
CA ALA A 147 20.00 0.20 19.62
C ALA A 147 21.38 0.47 20.22
N THR A 148 21.71 1.77 20.38
CA THR A 148 22.94 2.23 21.04
C THR A 148 22.84 2.08 22.55
#